data_e1e3ef0064a88567e55f60fb92e70c54
#
_entry.id   e1e3ef0064a88567e55f60fb92e70c54
#
_cell.length_a   1.000
_cell.length_b   1.000
_cell.length_c   1.000
_cell.angle_alpha   90.00
_cell.angle_beta   90.00
_cell.angle_gamma   90.00
#
_symmetry.space_group_name_H-M   'P 1'
#
loop_
_entity.id
_entity.type
_entity.pdbx_description
1 polymer ?
#
loop_
_entity_poly.entity_id
_entity_poly.type
_entity_poly.pdbx_seq_one_letter_code
_entity_poly.pdbx_strand_id
1 'polypeptide(L)'
;MNYPVHTRRKFLMQASVGVGVAASAGLTAAAAEQSTTSSARYTKTKQLLETDVLVVGGGPAGIGAALGAARTGVRTLLIEAEGFFGGVAAWSLGMPINQMRPESKPRSTVHELLIEKLLAYGEQAVYIGQHQLYCNVDYLKVAVLDALDQAGCKYLVHLSAVDTLTQGNRVAGIVVNTKQGLASVGAKVVVDCTGDADVAYFAGAETMMETQQPRMPNTLLLGMANVSHDQVRRADIKKIADAARDKYPLIPKSWGLKPVSNCHHYWINHTGTRDIGPFDMTDPLQRSQAECVSRRQALQMTLAMREFGGEALKDVELVATGSRIAVRETRRVKGPYVLTEEDAAQGRKFEDVIAWRSGYLDLMGYKFTKMMIHDVPYRAILPEKVDGLLTAGRCISATHVAMAAGKSMGNCLATGHAAGLAAAMSVGKGIMPRELKVAQLQDALRKDSVDLTMGGKVQENISGDRGV
;
A
#
# COMPACT_ATOMS: atom_id res chain seq x y z
N MET A 1 30.16 29.15 -18.69
CA MET A 1 29.74 28.50 -19.95
C MET A 1 28.28 28.81 -20.15
N ASN A 2 27.98 29.68 -21.12
CA ASN A 2 26.62 30.14 -21.40
C ASN A 2 25.91 29.10 -22.28
N TYR A 3 24.92 28.41 -21.75
CA TYR A 3 23.97 27.64 -22.54
C TYR A 3 22.86 28.54 -23.10
N PRO A 4 22.51 28.46 -24.40
CA PRO A 4 21.55 29.37 -25.00
C PRO A 4 20.13 29.08 -24.53
N VAL A 5 19.45 30.12 -24.11
CA VAL A 5 18.07 30.16 -23.56
C VAL A 5 16.97 29.73 -24.57
N HIS A 6 17.31 29.53 -25.83
CA HIS A 6 16.32 29.28 -26.90
C HIS A 6 15.72 27.86 -26.95
N THR A 7 16.29 26.89 -26.24
CA THR A 7 15.82 25.50 -26.30
C THR A 7 14.64 25.20 -25.36
N ARG A 8 14.41 26.02 -24.33
CA ARG A 8 13.36 25.79 -23.32
C ARG A 8 11.94 26.07 -23.87
N ARG A 9 11.77 27.04 -24.76
CA ARG A 9 10.43 27.41 -25.28
C ARG A 9 9.86 26.39 -26.28
N LYS A 10 10.69 25.74 -27.10
CA LYS A 10 10.23 24.72 -28.05
C LYS A 10 9.83 23.39 -27.38
N PHE A 11 10.50 23.01 -26.30
CA PHE A 11 10.18 21.76 -25.57
C PHE A 11 8.84 21.85 -24.82
N LEU A 12 8.49 23.01 -24.29
CA LEU A 12 7.22 23.23 -23.59
C LEU A 12 6.03 23.39 -24.54
N MET A 13 6.23 23.90 -25.75
CA MET A 13 5.17 24.02 -26.76
C MET A 13 4.82 22.70 -27.47
N GLN A 14 5.75 21.74 -27.56
CA GLN A 14 5.45 20.42 -28.13
C GLN A 14 4.74 19.47 -27.16
N ALA A 15 4.69 19.78 -25.87
CA ALA A 15 3.96 18.99 -24.88
C ALA A 15 2.47 19.38 -24.76
N SER A 16 2.04 20.48 -25.40
CA SER A 16 0.66 20.97 -25.33
C SER A 16 -0.21 20.67 -26.56
N VAL A 17 0.32 20.01 -27.57
CA VAL A 17 -0.45 19.61 -28.77
C VAL A 17 -0.37 18.11 -28.92
N GLY A 18 -1.39 17.41 -28.45
CA GLY A 18 -1.51 15.96 -28.68
C GLY A 18 -2.32 15.16 -27.67
N VAL A 19 -3.36 15.76 -27.06
CA VAL A 19 -4.46 14.94 -26.55
C VAL A 19 -5.60 15.05 -27.59
N GLY A 20 -5.30 14.61 -28.78
CA GLY A 20 -6.31 14.24 -29.76
C GLY A 20 -6.82 12.85 -29.34
N VAL A 21 -8.11 12.77 -29.10
CA VAL A 21 -8.85 11.52 -28.99
C VAL A 21 -8.67 10.77 -30.32
N ALA A 22 -7.65 9.93 -30.41
CA ALA A 22 -7.58 8.92 -31.44
C ALA A 22 -8.58 7.82 -31.06
N ALA A 23 -9.69 7.77 -31.76
CA ALA A 23 -10.62 6.64 -31.73
C ALA A 23 -9.83 5.36 -31.95
N SER A 24 -9.78 4.49 -30.97
CA SER A 24 -9.21 3.16 -31.05
C SER A 24 -10.11 2.30 -31.94
N ALA A 25 -9.73 2.18 -33.20
CA ALA A 25 -10.24 1.11 -34.04
C ALA A 25 -9.73 -0.24 -33.50
N GLY A 26 -10.67 -1.07 -33.10
CA GLY A 26 -10.65 -2.49 -32.90
C GLY A 26 -9.32 -3.25 -32.80
N LEU A 27 -8.85 -3.46 -31.59
CA LEU A 27 -8.15 -4.67 -31.21
C LEU A 27 -9.12 -5.47 -30.35
N THR A 28 -9.85 -6.36 -30.99
CA THR A 28 -10.61 -7.41 -30.32
C THR A 28 -9.62 -8.27 -29.55
N ALA A 29 -9.64 -8.13 -28.21
CA ALA A 29 -8.96 -9.06 -27.33
C ALA A 29 -9.61 -10.44 -27.54
N ALA A 30 -8.90 -11.37 -28.16
CA ALA A 30 -9.24 -12.77 -28.11
C ALA A 30 -9.22 -13.18 -26.63
N ALA A 31 -10.36 -13.64 -26.14
CA ALA A 31 -10.47 -14.24 -24.82
C ALA A 31 -9.47 -15.40 -24.75
N ALA A 32 -8.43 -15.24 -23.96
CA ALA A 32 -7.49 -16.33 -23.70
C ALA A 32 -8.25 -17.42 -22.95
N GLU A 33 -8.39 -18.58 -23.56
CA GLU A 33 -8.82 -19.80 -22.89
C GLU A 33 -7.94 -20.03 -21.67
N GLN A 34 -8.57 -20.09 -20.49
CA GLN A 34 -7.89 -20.42 -19.25
C GLN A 34 -7.39 -21.86 -19.32
N SER A 35 -6.11 -22.03 -19.63
CA SER A 35 -5.43 -23.31 -19.61
C SER A 35 -5.27 -23.80 -18.17
N THR A 36 -5.98 -24.86 -17.87
CA THR A 36 -5.86 -25.64 -16.64
C THR A 36 -4.54 -26.42 -16.63
N THR A 37 -3.47 -25.86 -16.14
CA THR A 37 -2.28 -26.51 -15.53
C THR A 37 -1.07 -25.58 -15.57
N SER A 38 -0.97 -24.68 -14.58
CA SER A 38 0.20 -23.78 -14.45
C SER A 38 1.50 -24.55 -14.17
N SER A 39 1.43 -25.74 -13.56
CA SER A 39 2.62 -26.52 -13.21
C SER A 39 3.42 -27.02 -14.43
N ALA A 40 2.76 -27.28 -15.59
CA ALA A 40 3.44 -27.73 -16.79
C ALA A 40 4.21 -26.61 -17.51
N ARG A 41 3.81 -25.35 -17.30
CA ARG A 41 4.37 -24.19 -18.01
C ARG A 41 5.79 -23.83 -17.56
N TYR A 42 6.15 -24.16 -16.31
CA TYR A 42 7.40 -23.79 -15.67
C TYR A 42 8.28 -24.94 -15.22
N THR A 43 8.09 -26.15 -15.76
CA THR A 43 8.86 -27.36 -15.43
C THR A 43 10.38 -27.23 -15.63
N LYS A 44 10.81 -26.22 -16.42
CA LYS A 44 12.24 -25.91 -16.65
C LYS A 44 12.76 -24.73 -15.80
N THR A 45 11.96 -24.17 -14.90
CA THR A 45 12.36 -23.04 -14.08
C THR A 45 13.32 -23.51 -12.99
N LYS A 46 14.50 -22.89 -12.89
CA LYS A 46 15.44 -23.21 -11.82
C LYS A 46 14.82 -22.86 -10.46
N GLN A 47 14.79 -23.82 -9.56
CA GLN A 47 14.41 -23.56 -8.18
C GLN A 47 15.46 -22.69 -7.50
N LEU A 48 15.06 -21.50 -7.05
CA LEU A 48 15.94 -20.56 -6.37
C LEU A 48 16.05 -20.91 -4.87
N LEU A 49 14.91 -21.08 -4.22
CA LEU A 49 14.79 -21.35 -2.78
C LEU A 49 13.54 -22.16 -2.48
N GLU A 50 13.52 -22.71 -1.28
CA GLU A 50 12.35 -23.32 -0.66
C GLU A 50 12.24 -22.84 0.80
N THR A 51 11.02 -22.55 1.25
CA THR A 51 10.75 -22.07 2.61
C THR A 51 9.47 -22.71 3.15
N ASP A 52 9.20 -22.50 4.43
CA ASP A 52 7.93 -22.97 5.03
C ASP A 52 6.82 -21.94 4.80
N VAL A 53 7.09 -20.67 5.09
CA VAL A 53 6.18 -19.55 4.84
C VAL A 53 6.85 -18.58 3.88
N LEU A 54 6.17 -18.29 2.76
CA LEU A 54 6.57 -17.29 1.78
C LEU A 54 5.64 -16.09 1.85
N VAL A 55 6.19 -14.91 2.10
CA VAL A 55 5.46 -13.64 2.07
C VAL A 55 5.83 -12.90 0.79
N VAL A 56 4.83 -12.51 -0.01
CA VAL A 56 5.02 -11.85 -1.30
C VAL A 56 4.56 -10.41 -1.22
N GLY A 57 5.52 -9.48 -1.34
CA GLY A 57 5.33 -8.03 -1.19
C GLY A 57 5.72 -7.52 0.19
N GLY A 58 6.71 -6.63 0.24
CA GLY A 58 7.32 -6.07 1.45
C GLY A 58 6.72 -4.76 1.91
N GLY A 59 5.44 -4.49 1.57
CA GLY A 59 4.67 -3.37 2.13
C GLY A 59 4.26 -3.61 3.59
N PRO A 60 3.48 -2.70 4.20
CA PRO A 60 3.07 -2.84 5.60
C PRO A 60 2.44 -4.20 5.94
N ALA A 61 1.61 -4.75 5.06
CA ALA A 61 1.04 -6.08 5.26
C ALA A 61 2.10 -7.18 5.24
N GLY A 62 3.05 -7.12 4.30
CA GLY A 62 4.12 -8.10 4.18
C GLY A 62 5.09 -8.06 5.35
N ILE A 63 5.43 -6.87 5.84
CA ILE A 63 6.22 -6.71 7.07
C ILE A 63 5.51 -7.36 8.25
N GLY A 64 4.20 -7.07 8.41
CA GLY A 64 3.40 -7.71 9.44
C GLY A 64 3.38 -9.22 9.34
N ALA A 65 3.20 -9.76 8.12
CA ALA A 65 3.17 -11.20 7.86
C ALA A 65 4.52 -11.86 8.11
N ALA A 66 5.60 -11.24 7.64
CA ALA A 66 6.95 -11.76 7.82
C ALA A 66 7.35 -11.82 9.31
N LEU A 67 7.11 -10.72 10.04
CA LEU A 67 7.38 -10.68 11.49
C LEU A 67 6.48 -11.63 12.28
N GLY A 68 5.18 -11.71 11.92
CA GLY A 68 4.23 -12.62 12.57
C GLY A 68 4.60 -14.09 12.38
N ALA A 69 5.11 -14.46 11.20
CA ALA A 69 5.55 -15.83 10.94
C ALA A 69 6.94 -16.11 11.52
N ALA A 70 7.94 -15.30 11.22
CA ALA A 70 9.34 -15.57 11.59
C ALA A 70 9.56 -15.66 13.10
N ARG A 71 8.88 -14.81 13.90
CA ARG A 71 8.96 -14.83 15.36
C ARG A 71 8.48 -16.14 16.02
N THR A 72 7.78 -16.99 15.27
CA THR A 72 7.42 -18.34 15.73
C THR A 72 8.54 -19.38 15.54
N GLY A 73 9.64 -19.00 14.88
CA GLY A 73 10.75 -19.90 14.53
C GLY A 73 10.55 -20.68 13.22
N VAL A 74 9.45 -20.47 12.49
CA VAL A 74 9.20 -21.07 11.18
C VAL A 74 10.08 -20.40 10.12
N ARG A 75 10.67 -21.20 9.22
CA ARG A 75 11.48 -20.67 8.11
C ARG A 75 10.62 -19.77 7.24
N THR A 76 10.86 -18.47 7.33
CA THR A 76 10.10 -17.44 6.64
C THR A 76 10.97 -16.71 5.63
N LEU A 77 10.46 -16.53 4.42
CA LEU A 77 11.07 -15.73 3.37
C LEU A 77 10.12 -14.60 2.96
N LEU A 78 10.59 -13.37 3.00
CA LEU A 78 9.91 -12.19 2.45
C LEU A 78 10.55 -11.80 1.11
N ILE A 79 9.74 -11.61 0.07
CA ILE A 79 10.21 -11.06 -1.22
C ILE A 79 9.55 -9.73 -1.52
N GLU A 80 10.31 -8.82 -2.17
CA GLU A 80 9.85 -7.50 -2.56
C GLU A 80 10.37 -7.13 -3.97
N ALA A 81 9.52 -6.45 -4.74
CA ALA A 81 9.84 -6.00 -6.09
C ALA A 81 10.78 -4.78 -6.10
N GLU A 82 10.70 -3.93 -5.09
CA GLU A 82 11.59 -2.78 -4.91
C GLU A 82 12.93 -3.21 -4.28
N GLY A 83 13.90 -2.28 -4.23
CA GLY A 83 15.18 -2.46 -3.56
C GLY A 83 15.13 -2.25 -2.05
N PHE A 84 13.94 -2.07 -1.46
CA PHE A 84 13.72 -1.79 -0.04
C PHE A 84 12.32 -2.24 0.40
N PHE A 85 12.15 -2.42 1.71
CA PHE A 85 10.87 -2.73 2.33
C PHE A 85 10.16 -1.49 2.85
N GLY A 86 8.87 -1.59 3.12
CA GLY A 86 8.01 -0.52 3.61
C GLY A 86 6.85 -0.20 2.66
N GLY A 87 6.93 -0.60 1.41
CA GLY A 87 5.89 -0.30 0.42
C GLY A 87 5.60 1.19 0.38
N VAL A 88 4.30 1.56 0.35
CA VAL A 88 3.88 2.97 0.30
C VAL A 88 4.42 3.81 1.46
N ALA A 89 4.67 3.24 2.62
CA ALA A 89 5.27 3.96 3.74
C ALA A 89 6.70 4.43 3.44
N ALA A 90 7.46 3.68 2.63
CA ALA A 90 8.84 3.98 2.30
C ALA A 90 9.00 4.80 1.01
N TRP A 91 8.21 4.52 -0.05
CA TRP A 91 8.35 5.30 -1.29
C TRP A 91 7.57 6.62 -1.29
N SER A 92 6.79 6.90 -0.25
CA SER A 92 5.88 8.05 -0.19
C SER A 92 6.48 9.32 0.42
N LEU A 93 7.78 9.39 0.59
CA LEU A 93 8.52 10.59 1.04
C LEU A 93 8.08 11.14 2.41
N GLY A 94 7.56 10.31 3.31
CA GLY A 94 7.17 10.71 4.67
C GLY A 94 5.66 10.88 4.89
N MET A 95 4.82 10.26 4.06
CA MET A 95 3.38 10.21 4.33
C MET A 95 3.09 9.58 5.70
N PRO A 96 2.20 10.18 6.52
CA PRO A 96 1.85 9.64 7.83
C PRO A 96 1.37 8.20 7.76
N ILE A 97 1.91 7.36 8.64
CA ILE A 97 1.48 5.96 8.79
C ILE A 97 0.33 5.94 9.81
N ASN A 98 -0.90 5.94 9.29
CA ASN A 98 -2.08 5.92 10.13
C ASN A 98 -2.27 4.57 10.81
N GLN A 99 -2.85 4.58 12.02
CA GLN A 99 -3.24 3.38 12.77
C GLN A 99 -2.08 2.51 13.26
N MET A 100 -0.88 3.07 13.41
CA MET A 100 0.24 2.39 14.07
C MET A 100 0.05 2.31 15.59
N ARG A 101 -0.27 3.44 16.22
CA ARG A 101 -0.60 3.58 17.65
C ARG A 101 -1.89 4.38 17.81
N PRO A 102 -3.06 3.82 17.50
CA PRO A 102 -4.33 4.54 17.62
C PRO A 102 -4.58 4.96 19.06
N GLU A 103 -4.99 6.22 19.25
CA GLU A 103 -5.17 6.84 20.57
C GLU A 103 -3.92 6.77 21.46
N SER A 104 -2.73 6.82 20.85
CA SER A 104 -1.44 6.67 21.50
C SER A 104 -1.23 5.36 22.26
N LYS A 105 -2.07 4.34 21.99
CA LYS A 105 -2.00 3.02 22.65
C LYS A 105 -1.26 2.01 21.80
N PRO A 106 -0.46 1.11 22.41
CA PRO A 106 0.12 -0.04 21.72
C PRO A 106 -0.94 -0.87 21.02
N ARG A 107 -0.63 -1.37 19.82
CA ARG A 107 -1.57 -2.15 19.02
C ARG A 107 -1.25 -3.65 18.97
N SER A 108 0.01 -3.98 18.86
CA SER A 108 0.54 -5.35 18.95
C SER A 108 2.07 -5.31 19.09
N THR A 109 2.67 -6.42 19.46
CA THR A 109 4.13 -6.55 19.57
C THR A 109 4.84 -6.27 18.24
N VAL A 110 4.22 -6.57 17.09
CA VAL A 110 4.80 -6.30 15.76
C VAL A 110 4.80 -4.80 15.44
N HIS A 111 3.74 -4.06 15.80
CA HIS A 111 3.71 -2.60 15.65
C HIS A 111 4.75 -1.94 16.53
N GLU A 112 4.81 -2.35 17.79
CA GLU A 112 5.74 -1.75 18.76
C GLU A 112 7.20 -2.04 18.41
N LEU A 113 7.51 -3.23 17.87
CA LEU A 113 8.86 -3.54 17.41
C LEU A 113 9.37 -2.55 16.36
N LEU A 114 8.55 -2.21 15.37
CA LEU A 114 8.93 -1.22 14.35
C LEU A 114 9.07 0.20 14.93
N ILE A 115 8.19 0.57 15.85
CA ILE A 115 8.25 1.87 16.52
C ILE A 115 9.50 1.96 17.39
N GLU A 116 9.84 0.90 18.14
CA GLU A 116 11.04 0.80 18.96
C GLU A 116 12.31 0.96 18.12
N LYS A 117 12.39 0.28 16.96
CA LYS A 117 13.52 0.43 16.03
C LYS A 117 13.68 1.87 15.54
N LEU A 118 12.58 2.53 15.19
CA LEU A 118 12.61 3.93 14.77
C LEU A 118 13.02 4.87 15.91
N LEU A 119 12.50 4.66 17.12
CA LEU A 119 12.87 5.47 18.30
C LEU A 119 14.35 5.34 18.65
N ALA A 120 14.97 4.18 18.41
CA ALA A 120 16.39 3.96 18.63
C ALA A 120 17.29 4.86 17.76
N TYR A 121 16.77 5.37 16.64
CA TYR A 121 17.50 6.33 15.78
C TYR A 121 17.30 7.80 16.17
N GLY A 122 16.54 8.08 17.23
CA GLY A 122 16.31 9.41 17.77
C GLY A 122 15.15 10.19 17.14
N GLU A 123 14.96 11.42 17.59
CA GLU A 123 13.82 12.27 17.24
C GLU A 123 13.74 12.62 15.74
N GLN A 124 14.83 12.56 15.01
CA GLN A 124 14.87 12.82 13.58
C GLN A 124 14.24 11.67 12.76
N ALA A 125 14.17 10.48 13.36
CA ALA A 125 13.65 9.29 12.66
C ALA A 125 12.14 9.22 12.72
N VAL A 126 11.52 9.59 13.85
CA VAL A 126 10.10 9.38 14.08
C VAL A 126 9.47 10.38 15.01
N TYR A 127 8.25 10.79 14.70
CA TYR A 127 7.34 11.50 15.60
C TYR A 127 6.05 10.69 15.73
N ILE A 128 5.60 10.45 16.96
CA ILE A 128 4.39 9.69 17.26
C ILE A 128 3.28 10.67 17.64
N GLY A 129 2.32 10.86 16.73
CA GLY A 129 1.08 11.56 17.01
C GLY A 129 -0.02 10.64 17.56
N GLN A 130 -1.18 11.19 17.84
CA GLN A 130 -2.28 10.46 18.49
C GLN A 130 -2.76 9.24 17.67
N HIS A 131 -2.81 9.34 16.35
CA HIS A 131 -3.26 8.27 15.45
C HIS A 131 -2.28 7.98 14.32
N GLN A 132 -1.28 8.83 14.16
CA GLN A 132 -0.37 8.83 13.02
C GLN A 132 1.07 8.75 13.51
N LEU A 133 1.86 7.98 12.81
CA LEU A 133 3.30 7.96 12.96
C LEU A 133 3.91 8.67 11.76
N TYR A 134 4.70 9.67 12.00
CA TYR A 134 5.49 10.38 11.00
C TYR A 134 6.92 9.89 11.10
N CYS A 135 7.49 9.40 10.02
CA CYS A 135 8.87 8.95 10.02
C CYS A 135 9.63 9.44 8.80
N ASN A 136 10.92 9.61 8.97
CA ASN A 136 11.81 9.73 7.84
C ASN A 136 11.91 8.36 7.15
N VAL A 137 11.65 8.33 5.85
CA VAL A 137 11.49 7.09 5.07
C VAL A 137 12.78 6.27 4.99
N ASP A 138 13.94 6.91 5.03
CA ASP A 138 15.21 6.20 4.96
C ASP A 138 15.54 5.50 6.29
N TYR A 139 15.21 6.11 7.42
CA TYR A 139 15.25 5.41 8.70
C TYR A 139 14.23 4.27 8.78
N LEU A 140 13.03 4.45 8.20
CA LEU A 140 12.03 3.37 8.15
C LEU A 140 12.55 2.15 7.36
N LYS A 141 13.21 2.37 6.23
CA LYS A 141 13.78 1.28 5.44
C LYS A 141 14.77 0.43 6.25
N VAL A 142 15.62 1.09 7.03
CA VAL A 142 16.59 0.41 7.89
C VAL A 142 15.92 -0.22 9.11
N ALA A 143 14.97 0.47 9.77
CA ALA A 143 14.22 -0.08 10.90
C ALA A 143 13.48 -1.38 10.54
N VAL A 144 12.96 -1.48 9.30
CA VAL A 144 12.33 -2.71 8.82
C VAL A 144 13.35 -3.83 8.66
N LEU A 145 14.54 -3.56 8.12
CA LEU A 145 15.62 -4.56 8.02
C LEU A 145 16.02 -5.08 9.39
N ASP A 146 16.26 -4.17 10.35
CA ASP A 146 16.62 -4.54 11.72
C ASP A 146 15.55 -5.39 12.42
N ALA A 147 14.27 -5.10 12.15
CA ALA A 147 13.16 -5.87 12.71
C ALA A 147 13.09 -7.28 12.08
N LEU A 148 13.30 -7.39 10.77
CA LEU A 148 13.32 -8.67 10.06
C LEU A 148 14.51 -9.54 10.50
N ASP A 149 15.70 -8.95 10.63
CA ASP A 149 16.91 -9.62 11.11
C ASP A 149 16.72 -10.13 12.55
N GLN A 150 16.19 -9.28 13.43
CA GLN A 150 15.88 -9.67 14.82
C GLN A 150 14.88 -10.83 14.88
N ALA A 151 13.93 -10.90 13.96
CA ALA A 151 12.96 -11.98 13.87
C ALA A 151 13.50 -13.25 13.19
N GLY A 152 14.71 -13.22 12.63
CA GLY A 152 15.29 -14.33 11.88
C GLY A 152 14.60 -14.57 10.52
N CYS A 153 13.94 -13.55 9.95
CA CYS A 153 13.30 -13.62 8.65
C CYS A 153 14.35 -13.52 7.54
N LYS A 154 14.32 -14.43 6.57
CA LYS A 154 15.07 -14.25 5.32
C LYS A 154 14.31 -13.34 4.37
N TYR A 155 15.04 -12.58 3.56
CA TYR A 155 14.40 -11.69 2.59
C TYR A 155 15.21 -11.54 1.30
N LEU A 156 14.50 -11.22 0.22
CA LEU A 156 15.06 -10.89 -1.11
C LEU A 156 14.33 -9.67 -1.67
N VAL A 157 15.08 -8.80 -2.29
CA VAL A 157 14.60 -7.59 -2.98
C VAL A 157 14.80 -7.70 -4.50
N HIS A 158 14.19 -6.81 -5.27
CA HIS A 158 14.21 -6.82 -6.74
C HIS A 158 13.63 -8.10 -7.36
N LEU A 159 12.67 -8.73 -6.67
CA LEU A 159 11.99 -9.91 -7.15
C LEU A 159 10.48 -9.67 -7.24
N SER A 160 9.94 -9.72 -8.45
CA SER A 160 8.50 -9.65 -8.70
C SER A 160 7.94 -11.05 -8.94
N ALA A 161 6.85 -11.38 -8.27
CA ALA A 161 6.07 -12.55 -8.63
C ALA A 161 5.42 -12.33 -10.00
N VAL A 162 5.54 -13.31 -10.88
CA VAL A 162 5.01 -13.26 -12.25
C VAL A 162 4.03 -14.38 -12.54
N ASP A 163 4.01 -15.42 -11.70
CA ASP A 163 3.06 -16.52 -11.73
C ASP A 163 3.10 -17.31 -10.41
N THR A 164 2.23 -18.31 -10.26
CA THR A 164 2.18 -19.22 -9.12
C THR A 164 2.52 -20.65 -9.50
N LEU A 165 3.13 -21.39 -8.57
CA LEU A 165 3.25 -22.84 -8.63
C LEU A 165 2.03 -23.44 -7.93
N THR A 166 1.23 -24.21 -8.64
CA THR A 166 0.03 -24.86 -8.10
C THR A 166 0.11 -26.39 -8.17
N GLN A 167 -0.47 -27.05 -7.19
CA GLN A 167 -0.69 -28.49 -7.12
C GLN A 167 -2.20 -28.70 -6.91
N GLY A 168 -2.93 -28.94 -7.97
CA GLY A 168 -4.40 -28.87 -7.96
C GLY A 168 -4.87 -27.46 -7.64
N ASN A 169 -5.70 -27.30 -6.62
CA ASN A 169 -6.16 -26.01 -6.11
C ASN A 169 -5.23 -25.36 -5.06
N ARG A 170 -4.09 -25.99 -4.73
CA ARG A 170 -3.17 -25.50 -3.71
C ARG A 170 -2.04 -24.71 -4.35
N VAL A 171 -1.75 -23.53 -3.81
CA VAL A 171 -0.51 -22.79 -4.08
C VAL A 171 0.63 -23.46 -3.32
N ALA A 172 1.68 -23.84 -4.06
CA ALA A 172 2.89 -24.49 -3.55
C ALA A 172 4.13 -23.61 -3.73
N GLY A 173 3.97 -22.37 -4.14
CA GLY A 173 5.04 -21.41 -4.37
C GLY A 173 4.70 -20.40 -5.45
N ILE A 174 5.71 -19.71 -5.92
CA ILE A 174 5.60 -18.68 -6.96
C ILE A 174 6.71 -18.80 -7.99
N VAL A 175 6.49 -18.20 -9.16
CA VAL A 175 7.52 -17.89 -10.15
C VAL A 175 7.90 -16.42 -10.02
N VAL A 176 9.19 -16.14 -10.02
CA VAL A 176 9.74 -14.78 -9.90
C VAL A 176 10.58 -14.42 -11.12
N ASN A 177 10.59 -13.12 -11.45
CA ASN A 177 11.50 -12.58 -12.44
C ASN A 177 12.83 -12.19 -11.78
N THR A 178 13.95 -12.67 -12.34
CA THR A 178 15.30 -12.34 -11.89
C THR A 178 16.16 -11.86 -13.05
N LYS A 179 17.32 -11.30 -12.75
CA LYS A 179 18.31 -10.94 -13.79
C LYS A 179 18.88 -12.15 -14.54
N GLN A 180 18.70 -13.37 -14.02
CA GLN A 180 19.10 -14.62 -14.64
C GLN A 180 17.94 -15.32 -15.39
N GLY A 181 16.78 -14.66 -15.53
CA GLY A 181 15.56 -15.22 -16.10
C GLY A 181 14.55 -15.62 -15.00
N LEU A 182 13.58 -16.44 -15.38
CA LEU A 182 12.55 -16.90 -14.46
C LEU A 182 13.12 -17.96 -13.50
N ALA A 183 12.77 -17.83 -12.24
CA ALA A 183 13.10 -18.78 -11.19
C ALA A 183 11.86 -19.10 -10.33
N SER A 184 11.89 -20.17 -9.58
CA SER A 184 10.80 -20.56 -8.69
C SER A 184 11.21 -20.50 -7.22
N VAL A 185 10.25 -20.16 -6.37
CA VAL A 185 10.37 -20.22 -4.91
C VAL A 185 9.25 -21.12 -4.39
N GLY A 186 9.64 -22.28 -3.83
CA GLY A 186 8.70 -23.22 -3.24
C GLY A 186 8.30 -22.81 -1.82
N ALA A 187 7.05 -23.11 -1.42
CA ALA A 187 6.57 -22.85 -0.07
C ALA A 187 5.46 -23.80 0.36
N LYS A 188 5.35 -24.06 1.67
CA LYS A 188 4.22 -24.80 2.24
C LYS A 188 2.96 -23.95 2.30
N VAL A 189 3.10 -22.68 2.69
CA VAL A 189 2.03 -21.66 2.72
C VAL A 189 2.57 -20.36 2.16
N VAL A 190 1.76 -19.69 1.34
CA VAL A 190 2.06 -18.37 0.77
C VAL A 190 1.12 -17.31 1.36
N VAL A 191 1.64 -16.12 1.67
CA VAL A 191 0.86 -14.95 2.08
C VAL A 191 0.99 -13.88 1.01
N ASP A 192 -0.09 -13.59 0.29
CA ASP A 192 -0.16 -12.53 -0.71
C ASP A 192 -0.33 -11.17 -0.01
N CYS A 193 0.75 -10.39 -0.01
CA CYS A 193 0.83 -9.03 0.49
C CYS A 193 1.17 -8.02 -0.61
N THR A 194 0.95 -8.38 -1.89
CA THR A 194 1.25 -7.53 -3.05
C THR A 194 0.42 -6.24 -3.06
N GLY A 195 -0.70 -6.26 -2.34
CA GLY A 195 -1.67 -5.17 -2.29
C GLY A 195 -2.62 -5.15 -3.50
N ASP A 196 -2.28 -5.88 -4.56
CA ASP A 196 -3.02 -5.96 -5.81
C ASP A 196 -3.60 -7.37 -6.05
N ALA A 197 -3.47 -8.28 -5.05
CA ALA A 197 -3.87 -9.69 -5.11
C ALA A 197 -3.21 -10.44 -6.29
N ASP A 198 -1.94 -10.14 -6.59
CA ASP A 198 -1.28 -10.70 -7.77
C ASP A 198 -1.10 -12.22 -7.67
N VAL A 199 -0.65 -12.71 -6.49
CA VAL A 199 -0.47 -14.16 -6.27
C VAL A 199 -1.82 -14.87 -6.33
N ALA A 200 -2.85 -14.32 -5.69
CA ALA A 200 -4.20 -14.88 -5.73
C ALA A 200 -4.75 -14.91 -7.16
N TYR A 201 -4.56 -13.83 -7.92
CA TYR A 201 -4.97 -13.73 -9.32
C TYR A 201 -4.26 -14.76 -10.20
N PHE A 202 -2.94 -14.90 -10.08
CA PHE A 202 -2.17 -15.90 -10.83
C PHE A 202 -2.55 -17.34 -10.45
N ALA A 203 -2.97 -17.57 -9.20
CA ALA A 203 -3.48 -18.85 -8.74
C ALA A 203 -4.91 -19.18 -9.23
N GLY A 204 -5.55 -18.27 -9.98
CA GLY A 204 -6.92 -18.42 -10.45
C GLY A 204 -7.99 -18.18 -9.36
N ALA A 205 -7.64 -17.54 -8.25
CA ALA A 205 -8.62 -17.14 -7.26
C ALA A 205 -9.59 -16.08 -7.84
N GLU A 206 -10.86 -16.17 -7.48
CA GLU A 206 -11.84 -15.15 -7.84
C GLU A 206 -11.46 -13.81 -7.17
N THR A 207 -11.42 -12.74 -7.96
CA THR A 207 -11.09 -11.40 -7.49
C THR A 207 -12.21 -10.42 -7.81
N MET A 208 -12.32 -9.40 -6.98
CA MET A 208 -13.27 -8.29 -7.13
C MET A 208 -12.50 -7.01 -7.44
N MET A 209 -13.00 -6.21 -8.36
CA MET A 209 -12.48 -4.88 -8.68
C MET A 209 -13.66 -3.95 -8.96
N GLU A 210 -13.57 -2.71 -8.45
CA GLU A 210 -14.63 -1.73 -8.70
C GLU A 210 -14.66 -1.29 -10.16
N THR A 211 -15.82 -1.36 -10.78
CA THR A 211 -16.02 -0.99 -12.19
C THR A 211 -17.17 0.01 -12.40
N GLN A 212 -18.04 0.17 -11.43
CA GLN A 212 -19.25 1.00 -11.52
C GLN A 212 -19.10 2.36 -10.81
N GLN A 213 -18.32 2.40 -9.72
CA GLN A 213 -18.10 3.62 -8.94
C GLN A 213 -16.71 4.19 -9.25
N PRO A 214 -16.51 5.50 -9.02
CA PRO A 214 -15.19 6.09 -9.15
C PRO A 214 -14.20 5.40 -8.22
N ARG A 215 -13.14 4.81 -8.78
CA ARG A 215 -12.04 4.23 -8.00
C ARG A 215 -11.36 5.33 -7.19
N MET A 216 -10.72 4.93 -6.10
CA MET A 216 -9.89 5.86 -5.34
C MET A 216 -8.78 6.44 -6.19
N PRO A 217 -8.55 7.77 -6.14
CA PRO A 217 -7.48 8.39 -6.91
C PRO A 217 -6.12 7.87 -6.44
N ASN A 218 -5.27 7.53 -7.39
CA ASN A 218 -3.87 7.21 -7.13
C ASN A 218 -3.07 8.50 -6.88
N THR A 219 -1.99 8.40 -6.15
CA THR A 219 -1.22 9.58 -5.73
C THR A 219 0.27 9.35 -5.93
N LEU A 220 0.93 10.25 -6.66
CA LEU A 220 2.37 10.39 -6.62
C LEU A 220 2.70 11.47 -5.57
N LEU A 221 3.46 11.10 -4.56
CA LEU A 221 3.91 12.08 -3.58
C LEU A 221 5.10 12.87 -4.11
N LEU A 222 5.19 14.12 -3.73
CA LEU A 222 6.32 14.98 -4.05
C LEU A 222 6.86 15.65 -2.80
N GLY A 223 8.18 15.75 -2.72
CA GLY A 223 8.91 16.47 -1.69
C GLY A 223 9.38 17.81 -2.20
N MET A 224 9.30 18.82 -1.36
CA MET A 224 9.69 20.20 -1.62
C MET A 224 10.65 20.72 -0.57
N ALA A 225 11.52 21.63 -0.98
CA ALA A 225 12.41 22.39 -0.12
C ALA A 225 12.27 23.90 -0.35
N ASN A 226 13.07 24.67 0.40
CA ASN A 226 13.11 26.14 0.35
C ASN A 226 11.78 26.81 0.69
N VAL A 227 11.02 26.21 1.61
CA VAL A 227 9.82 26.81 2.20
C VAL A 227 9.86 26.65 3.72
N SER A 228 9.43 27.65 4.45
CA SER A 228 9.27 27.55 5.88
C SER A 228 7.84 27.15 6.26
N HIS A 229 7.67 26.66 7.50
CA HIS A 229 6.35 26.32 8.03
C HIS A 229 5.38 27.51 7.99
N ASP A 230 5.86 28.70 8.37
CA ASP A 230 5.05 29.92 8.34
C ASP A 230 4.66 30.34 6.93
N GLN A 231 5.56 30.21 5.97
CA GLN A 231 5.26 30.50 4.56
C GLN A 231 4.18 29.57 4.03
N VAL A 232 4.30 28.27 4.29
CA VAL A 232 3.29 27.27 3.88
C VAL A 232 1.93 27.56 4.51
N ARG A 233 1.89 27.90 5.80
CA ARG A 233 0.64 28.18 6.52
C ARG A 233 -0.06 29.43 6.00
N ARG A 234 0.69 30.43 5.51
CA ARG A 234 0.15 31.68 4.95
C ARG A 234 -0.24 31.57 3.47
N ALA A 235 0.23 30.54 2.78
CA ALA A 235 -0.03 30.37 1.36
C ALA A 235 -1.48 29.98 1.09
N ASP A 236 -2.19 30.74 0.28
CA ASP A 236 -3.50 30.39 -0.23
C ASP A 236 -3.36 29.51 -1.48
N ILE A 237 -3.22 28.20 -1.25
CA ILE A 237 -3.00 27.21 -2.31
C ILE A 237 -4.18 27.20 -3.31
N LYS A 238 -5.41 27.42 -2.83
CA LYS A 238 -6.56 27.48 -3.73
C LYS A 238 -6.46 28.65 -4.69
N LYS A 239 -6.12 29.84 -4.20
CA LYS A 239 -5.91 31.04 -5.02
C LYS A 239 -4.79 30.85 -6.04
N ILE A 240 -3.68 30.22 -5.62
CA ILE A 240 -2.56 29.85 -6.51
C ILE A 240 -3.04 28.90 -7.61
N ALA A 241 -3.79 27.86 -7.25
CA ALA A 241 -4.30 26.89 -8.21
C ALA A 241 -5.24 27.53 -9.23
N ASP A 242 -6.15 28.39 -8.78
CA ASP A 242 -7.11 29.08 -9.65
C ASP A 242 -6.39 30.04 -10.62
N ALA A 243 -5.39 30.79 -10.15
CA ALA A 243 -4.62 31.73 -10.98
C ALA A 243 -3.67 31.04 -11.99
N ALA A 244 -3.18 29.85 -11.63
CA ALA A 244 -2.16 29.14 -12.41
C ALA A 244 -2.73 28.15 -13.45
N ARG A 245 -4.03 27.83 -13.37
CA ARG A 245 -4.65 26.71 -14.09
C ARG A 245 -4.52 26.80 -15.60
N ASP A 246 -4.71 27.98 -16.17
CA ASP A 246 -4.63 28.17 -17.64
C ASP A 246 -3.21 27.88 -18.16
N LYS A 247 -2.20 28.21 -17.36
CA LYS A 247 -0.79 27.97 -17.71
C LYS A 247 -0.32 26.56 -17.35
N TYR A 248 -0.85 25.99 -16.28
CA TYR A 248 -0.48 24.69 -15.72
C TYR A 248 -1.71 23.78 -15.60
N PRO A 249 -2.21 23.23 -16.70
CA PRO A 249 -3.52 22.56 -16.75
C PRO A 249 -3.58 21.22 -15.96
N LEU A 250 -2.44 20.64 -15.60
CA LEU A 250 -2.44 19.38 -14.84
C LEU A 250 -2.55 19.57 -13.34
N ILE A 251 -2.46 20.79 -12.80
CA ILE A 251 -2.49 20.99 -11.34
C ILE A 251 -3.88 20.66 -10.77
N PRO A 252 -3.95 20.07 -9.56
CA PRO A 252 -5.20 19.83 -8.87
C PRO A 252 -5.94 21.13 -8.55
N LYS A 253 -7.23 21.02 -8.26
CA LYS A 253 -8.04 22.17 -7.82
C LYS A 253 -7.53 22.78 -6.51
N SER A 254 -6.93 21.96 -5.67
CA SER A 254 -6.32 22.35 -4.41
C SER A 254 -5.37 21.24 -3.94
N TRP A 255 -4.36 21.59 -3.15
CA TRP A 255 -3.46 20.65 -2.49
C TRP A 255 -3.03 21.18 -1.13
N GLY A 256 -2.53 20.30 -0.27
CA GLY A 256 -1.98 20.65 1.03
C GLY A 256 -0.49 20.36 1.10
N LEU A 257 0.28 21.30 1.62
CA LEU A 257 1.68 21.09 2.01
C LEU A 257 1.72 20.60 3.45
N LYS A 258 2.47 19.53 3.68
CA LYS A 258 2.64 18.94 5.02
C LYS A 258 4.11 18.85 5.34
N PRO A 259 4.54 19.23 6.55
CA PRO A 259 5.93 19.05 6.97
C PRO A 259 6.28 17.55 7.04
N VAL A 260 7.48 17.20 6.61
CA VAL A 260 8.08 15.91 6.96
C VAL A 260 8.64 16.05 8.38
N SER A 261 8.42 15.03 9.20
CA SER A 261 8.82 15.00 10.59
C SER A 261 10.22 15.60 10.82
N ASN A 262 10.28 16.65 11.64
CA ASN A 262 11.50 17.32 12.11
C ASN A 262 12.55 17.68 11.03
N CYS A 263 12.15 17.73 9.75
CA CYS A 263 12.98 18.10 8.61
C CYS A 263 12.47 19.38 7.97
N HIS A 264 13.36 20.14 7.35
CA HIS A 264 12.99 21.33 6.55
C HIS A 264 12.42 20.95 5.16
N HIS A 265 11.84 19.74 5.06
CA HIS A 265 11.22 19.24 3.84
C HIS A 265 9.71 19.18 4.01
N TYR A 266 9.00 19.43 2.92
CA TYR A 266 7.55 19.34 2.85
C TYR A 266 7.16 18.33 1.80
N TRP A 267 6.04 17.66 2.02
CA TRP A 267 5.48 16.72 1.05
C TRP A 267 4.04 17.11 0.71
N ILE A 268 3.61 16.71 -0.48
CA ILE A 268 2.25 16.91 -0.96
C ILE A 268 1.63 15.55 -1.27
N ASN A 269 0.48 15.29 -0.69
CA ASN A 269 -0.28 14.03 -0.83
C ASN A 269 -1.46 14.13 -1.80
N HIS A 270 -1.63 15.19 -2.52
CA HIS A 270 -2.79 15.35 -3.40
C HIS A 270 -2.41 15.66 -4.84
N THR A 271 -1.20 15.32 -5.23
CA THR A 271 -0.92 15.08 -6.63
C THR A 271 -1.64 13.81 -6.99
N GLY A 272 -2.48 13.76 -7.93
CA GLY A 272 -3.08 12.49 -8.19
C GLY A 272 -3.95 12.47 -9.41
N THR A 273 -4.45 11.29 -9.63
CA THR A 273 -5.28 10.99 -10.78
C THR A 273 -6.72 11.47 -10.61
N ARG A 274 -7.03 12.19 -9.53
CA ARG A 274 -8.41 12.64 -9.23
C ARG A 274 -9.04 13.50 -10.34
N ASP A 275 -8.26 14.45 -10.85
CA ASP A 275 -8.73 15.41 -11.87
C ASP A 275 -8.24 15.06 -13.30
N ILE A 276 -7.42 14.00 -13.45
CA ILE A 276 -6.82 13.61 -14.73
C ILE A 276 -7.25 12.23 -15.24
N GLY A 277 -8.21 11.62 -14.58
CA GLY A 277 -8.93 10.42 -15.03
C GLY A 277 -8.97 9.29 -14.01
N PRO A 278 -9.91 8.39 -14.13
CA PRO A 278 -9.79 7.08 -13.52
C PRO A 278 -8.81 6.25 -14.35
N PHE A 279 -7.79 5.65 -13.70
CA PHE A 279 -6.87 4.73 -14.33
C PHE A 279 -7.02 3.33 -13.73
N ASP A 280 -7.01 2.31 -14.58
CA ASP A 280 -6.85 0.94 -14.14
C ASP A 280 -5.38 0.65 -13.88
N MET A 281 -5.02 0.53 -12.61
CA MET A 281 -3.63 0.30 -12.21
C MET A 281 -3.17 -1.15 -12.39
N THR A 282 -4.05 -2.04 -12.85
CA THR A 282 -3.69 -3.39 -13.31
C THR A 282 -3.38 -3.45 -14.79
N ASP A 283 -3.81 -2.44 -15.56
CA ASP A 283 -3.46 -2.27 -16.96
C ASP A 283 -2.08 -1.57 -17.09
N PRO A 284 -1.08 -2.20 -17.71
CA PRO A 284 0.26 -1.64 -17.80
C PRO A 284 0.33 -0.32 -18.59
N LEU A 285 -0.53 -0.12 -19.56
CA LEU A 285 -0.55 1.12 -20.37
C LEU A 285 -1.12 2.27 -19.55
N GLN A 286 -2.25 2.06 -18.88
CA GLN A 286 -2.87 3.07 -18.02
C GLN A 286 -2.00 3.37 -16.80
N ARG A 287 -1.37 2.36 -16.20
CA ARG A 287 -0.41 2.54 -15.10
C ARG A 287 0.78 3.40 -15.53
N SER A 288 1.36 3.13 -16.69
CA SER A 288 2.46 3.93 -17.26
C SER A 288 2.02 5.37 -17.53
N GLN A 289 0.82 5.56 -18.08
CA GLN A 289 0.26 6.90 -18.31
C GLN A 289 0.08 7.65 -16.98
N ALA A 290 -0.48 7.00 -15.94
CA ALA A 290 -0.68 7.58 -14.62
C ALA A 290 0.66 8.03 -13.98
N GLU A 291 1.72 7.21 -14.07
CA GLU A 291 3.07 7.56 -13.62
C GLU A 291 3.61 8.81 -14.33
N CYS A 292 3.56 8.82 -15.65
CA CYS A 292 4.13 9.91 -16.46
C CYS A 292 3.37 11.23 -16.26
N VAL A 293 2.04 11.19 -16.25
CA VAL A 293 1.24 12.41 -16.09
C VAL A 293 1.35 12.98 -14.68
N SER A 294 1.42 12.11 -13.66
CA SER A 294 1.58 12.55 -12.27
C SER A 294 2.94 13.22 -12.01
N ARG A 295 4.02 12.78 -12.67
CA ARG A 295 5.33 13.45 -12.59
C ARG A 295 5.31 14.84 -13.25
N ARG A 296 4.63 14.98 -14.40
CA ARG A 296 4.42 16.30 -15.03
C ARG A 296 3.55 17.21 -14.15
N GLN A 297 2.53 16.65 -13.50
CA GLN A 297 1.71 17.37 -12.54
C GLN A 297 2.54 17.90 -11.37
N ALA A 298 3.43 17.07 -10.78
CA ALA A 298 4.32 17.49 -9.70
C ALA A 298 5.20 18.69 -10.11
N LEU A 299 5.77 18.67 -11.31
CA LEU A 299 6.52 19.81 -11.84
C LEU A 299 5.64 21.05 -12.01
N GLN A 300 4.46 20.91 -12.61
CA GLN A 300 3.55 22.02 -12.81
C GLN A 300 3.09 22.65 -11.49
N MET A 301 2.83 21.84 -10.45
CA MET A 301 2.50 22.33 -9.11
C MET A 301 3.64 23.18 -8.52
N THR A 302 4.88 22.73 -8.67
CA THR A 302 6.05 23.50 -8.21
C THR A 302 6.18 24.82 -8.94
N LEU A 303 6.07 24.80 -10.27
CA LEU A 303 6.14 26.03 -11.08
C LEU A 303 4.99 27.00 -10.77
N ALA A 304 3.78 26.48 -10.56
CA ALA A 304 2.63 27.28 -10.16
C ALA A 304 2.85 27.99 -8.80
N MET A 305 3.40 27.27 -7.83
CA MET A 305 3.74 27.86 -6.53
C MET A 305 4.83 28.93 -6.65
N ARG A 306 5.88 28.69 -7.43
CA ARG A 306 6.95 29.68 -7.65
C ARG A 306 6.47 30.94 -8.33
N GLU A 307 5.56 30.83 -9.30
CA GLU A 307 5.13 31.96 -10.14
C GLU A 307 3.96 32.73 -9.53
N PHE A 308 3.03 32.03 -8.87
CA PHE A 308 1.79 32.61 -8.35
C PHE A 308 1.72 32.66 -6.82
N GLY A 309 2.70 32.09 -6.12
CA GLY A 309 2.73 32.04 -4.66
C GLY A 309 3.37 33.25 -3.98
N GLY A 310 3.80 34.25 -4.77
CA GLY A 310 4.44 35.49 -4.28
C GLY A 310 5.77 35.22 -3.57
N GLU A 311 6.23 36.20 -2.75
CA GLU A 311 7.51 36.11 -2.05
C GLU A 311 7.64 34.87 -1.15
N ALA A 312 6.51 34.37 -0.62
CA ALA A 312 6.52 33.22 0.28
C ALA A 312 6.94 31.93 -0.39
N LEU A 313 6.68 31.73 -1.69
CA LEU A 313 6.92 30.48 -2.39
C LEU A 313 7.82 30.63 -3.64
N LYS A 314 8.44 31.79 -3.85
CA LYS A 314 9.28 32.07 -5.04
C LYS A 314 10.47 31.13 -5.19
N ASP A 315 11.01 30.63 -4.09
CA ASP A 315 12.21 29.81 -4.04
C ASP A 315 11.90 28.31 -3.82
N VAL A 316 10.61 27.92 -3.84
CA VAL A 316 10.23 26.52 -3.66
C VAL A 316 10.86 25.63 -4.73
N GLU A 317 11.44 24.50 -4.31
CA GLU A 317 12.06 23.52 -5.20
C GLU A 317 11.43 22.15 -5.07
N LEU A 318 11.27 21.48 -6.22
CA LEU A 318 10.94 20.06 -6.25
C LEU A 318 12.22 19.25 -5.97
N VAL A 319 12.27 18.63 -4.80
CA VAL A 319 13.43 17.85 -4.36
C VAL A 319 13.34 16.40 -4.84
N ALA A 320 12.17 15.81 -4.71
CA ALA A 320 11.94 14.42 -5.06
C ALA A 320 10.49 14.16 -5.44
N THR A 321 10.28 13.09 -6.17
CA THR A 321 8.96 12.44 -6.30
C THR A 321 9.08 11.02 -5.78
N GLY A 322 8.00 10.46 -5.28
CA GLY A 322 7.96 9.06 -4.90
C GLY A 322 8.51 8.16 -6.01
N SER A 323 9.17 7.05 -5.67
CA SER A 323 9.76 6.14 -6.67
C SER A 323 8.70 5.62 -7.65
N ARG A 324 7.47 5.47 -7.18
CA ARG A 324 6.29 5.13 -7.99
C ARG A 324 5.02 5.74 -7.43
N ILE A 325 3.95 5.71 -8.22
CA ILE A 325 2.63 6.16 -7.81
C ILE A 325 2.06 5.23 -6.71
N ALA A 326 1.48 5.82 -5.68
CA ALA A 326 0.79 5.08 -4.63
C ALA A 326 -0.59 4.65 -5.12
N VAL A 327 -0.72 3.36 -5.36
CA VAL A 327 -1.97 2.72 -5.79
C VAL A 327 -2.84 2.50 -4.57
N ARG A 328 -4.07 3.04 -4.58
CA ARG A 328 -4.98 2.93 -3.44
C ARG A 328 -5.97 1.79 -3.58
N GLU A 329 -6.28 1.38 -4.79
CA GLU A 329 -7.27 0.36 -5.08
C GLU A 329 -6.98 -0.38 -6.38
N THR A 330 -7.11 -1.72 -6.32
CA THR A 330 -7.08 -2.64 -7.44
C THR A 330 -7.93 -3.86 -7.09
N ARG A 331 -7.45 -5.07 -7.46
CA ARG A 331 -8.10 -6.34 -7.13
C ARG A 331 -8.13 -6.60 -5.62
N ARG A 332 -9.21 -7.18 -5.16
CA ARG A 332 -9.39 -7.77 -3.83
C ARG A 332 -9.81 -9.22 -4.03
N VAL A 333 -9.29 -10.13 -3.21
CA VAL A 333 -9.68 -11.53 -3.29
C VAL A 333 -11.15 -11.68 -2.88
N LYS A 334 -11.87 -12.63 -3.48
CA LYS A 334 -13.16 -13.07 -2.97
C LYS A 334 -12.93 -14.25 -2.02
N GLY A 335 -13.28 -14.04 -0.77
CA GLY A 335 -13.20 -15.05 0.30
C GLY A 335 -14.57 -15.58 0.68
N PRO A 336 -14.63 -16.56 1.60
CA PRO A 336 -15.88 -17.07 2.17
C PRO A 336 -16.72 -15.99 2.86
N TYR A 337 -16.11 -14.87 3.25
CA TYR A 337 -16.79 -13.68 3.71
C TYR A 337 -16.23 -12.44 3.02
N VAL A 338 -17.12 -11.58 2.54
CA VAL A 338 -16.78 -10.28 1.97
C VAL A 338 -17.18 -9.21 2.96
N LEU A 339 -16.21 -8.51 3.55
CA LEU A 339 -16.48 -7.34 4.41
C LEU A 339 -17.26 -6.29 3.61
N THR A 340 -18.36 -5.79 4.17
CA THR A 340 -19.28 -4.86 3.53
C THR A 340 -19.12 -3.44 4.06
N GLU A 341 -19.72 -2.48 3.34
CA GLU A 341 -19.86 -1.10 3.81
C GLU A 341 -20.59 -1.04 5.15
N GLU A 342 -21.65 -1.83 5.29
CA GLU A 342 -22.45 -1.90 6.52
C GLU A 342 -21.64 -2.41 7.70
N ASP A 343 -20.80 -3.44 7.50
CA ASP A 343 -19.90 -3.94 8.54
C ASP A 343 -18.96 -2.84 9.05
N ALA A 344 -18.41 -2.04 8.14
CA ALA A 344 -17.51 -0.95 8.47
C ALA A 344 -18.24 0.22 9.15
N ALA A 345 -19.44 0.58 8.66
CA ALA A 345 -20.24 1.69 9.18
C ALA A 345 -20.81 1.40 10.58
N GLN A 346 -21.18 0.14 10.85
CA GLN A 346 -21.77 -0.28 12.13
C GLN A 346 -20.72 -0.80 13.14
N GLY A 347 -19.45 -0.95 12.72
CA GLY A 347 -18.42 -1.50 13.58
C GLY A 347 -18.66 -2.96 13.93
N ARG A 348 -19.04 -3.78 12.94
CA ARG A 348 -19.45 -5.17 13.14
C ARG A 348 -18.38 -6.00 13.84
N LYS A 349 -18.84 -6.83 14.78
CA LYS A 349 -18.04 -7.83 15.50
C LYS A 349 -18.21 -9.20 14.86
N PHE A 350 -17.14 -10.00 14.90
CA PHE A 350 -17.14 -11.36 14.40
C PHE A 350 -16.55 -12.33 15.43
N GLU A 351 -17.11 -13.54 15.51
CA GLU A 351 -16.57 -14.60 16.37
C GLU A 351 -15.16 -15.06 15.94
N ASP A 352 -14.90 -15.02 14.63
CA ASP A 352 -13.62 -15.37 14.02
C ASP A 352 -12.73 -14.15 13.77
N VAL A 353 -12.83 -13.10 14.60
CA VAL A 353 -12.00 -11.91 14.50
C VAL A 353 -10.52 -12.21 14.67
N ILE A 354 -9.68 -11.66 13.78
CA ILE A 354 -8.22 -11.78 13.81
C ILE A 354 -7.48 -10.45 13.84
N ALA A 355 -8.16 -9.38 13.50
CA ALA A 355 -7.66 -8.02 13.53
C ALA A 355 -8.87 -7.08 13.56
N TRP A 356 -8.62 -5.80 13.79
CA TRP A 356 -9.63 -4.76 13.63
C TRP A 356 -9.09 -3.64 12.75
N ARG A 357 -10.00 -2.91 12.13
CA ARG A 357 -9.70 -1.81 11.23
C ARG A 357 -10.54 -0.59 11.58
N SER A 358 -9.95 0.57 11.37
CA SER A 358 -10.64 1.84 11.36
C SER A 358 -9.83 2.81 10.50
N GLY A 359 -10.43 3.87 10.02
CA GLY A 359 -9.71 4.86 9.25
C GLY A 359 -10.63 5.77 8.44
N TYR A 360 -10.04 6.78 7.82
CA TYR A 360 -10.75 7.72 6.98
C TYR A 360 -11.31 7.04 5.73
N LEU A 361 -12.55 7.40 5.42
CA LEU A 361 -13.16 7.07 4.16
C LEU A 361 -12.77 8.12 3.10
N ASP A 362 -11.84 7.76 2.24
CA ASP A 362 -11.32 8.64 1.17
C ASP A 362 -12.02 8.34 -0.16
N LEU A 363 -13.34 8.40 -0.16
CA LEU A 363 -14.20 8.18 -1.32
C LEU A 363 -15.11 9.38 -1.54
N MET A 364 -15.26 9.79 -2.80
CA MET A 364 -16.21 10.84 -3.17
C MET A 364 -17.65 10.33 -3.00
N GLY A 365 -18.47 11.15 -2.36
CA GLY A 365 -19.90 10.83 -2.15
C GLY A 365 -20.20 9.99 -0.90
N TYR A 366 -19.20 9.44 -0.22
CA TYR A 366 -19.37 8.66 1.01
C TYR A 366 -18.97 9.47 2.24
N LYS A 367 -19.83 9.48 3.24
CA LYS A 367 -19.52 10.05 4.56
C LYS A 367 -20.07 9.12 5.62
N PHE A 368 -19.18 8.57 6.45
CA PHE A 368 -19.61 8.03 7.72
C PHE A 368 -19.81 9.15 8.74
N THR A 369 -20.93 9.13 9.46
CA THR A 369 -21.19 10.10 10.52
C THR A 369 -20.29 9.91 11.74
N LYS A 370 -19.82 8.67 11.93
CA LYS A 370 -18.88 8.26 12.99
C LYS A 370 -17.86 7.29 12.40
N MET A 371 -16.62 7.39 12.85
CA MET A 371 -15.61 6.38 12.53
C MET A 371 -15.75 5.23 13.51
N MET A 372 -16.23 4.10 13.00
CA MET A 372 -16.37 2.87 13.80
C MET A 372 -15.15 1.98 13.60
N ILE A 373 -14.76 1.32 14.67
CA ILE A 373 -13.79 0.22 14.60
C ILE A 373 -14.58 -1.04 14.25
N HIS A 374 -14.23 -1.71 13.17
CA HIS A 374 -14.84 -2.96 12.74
C HIS A 374 -13.81 -4.10 12.73
N ASP A 375 -14.28 -5.29 13.03
CA ASP A 375 -13.45 -6.48 13.03
C ASP A 375 -13.13 -6.94 11.61
N VAL A 376 -12.00 -7.65 11.47
CA VAL A 376 -11.64 -8.43 10.29
C VAL A 376 -11.77 -9.91 10.65
N PRO A 377 -12.73 -10.64 10.07
CA PRO A 377 -12.87 -12.06 10.31
C PRO A 377 -11.80 -12.87 9.55
N TYR A 378 -11.41 -14.02 10.08
CA TYR A 378 -10.43 -14.91 9.44
C TYR A 378 -10.83 -15.29 8.01
N ARG A 379 -12.12 -15.50 7.78
CA ARG A 379 -12.71 -15.82 6.47
C ARG A 379 -12.45 -14.76 5.40
N ALA A 380 -12.16 -13.51 5.78
CA ALA A 380 -11.88 -12.44 4.83
C ALA A 380 -10.44 -12.44 4.29
N ILE A 381 -9.54 -13.23 4.89
CA ILE A 381 -8.15 -13.35 4.40
C ILE A 381 -7.89 -14.67 3.67
N LEU A 382 -8.89 -15.52 3.53
CA LEU A 382 -8.83 -16.78 2.80
C LEU A 382 -9.42 -16.61 1.39
N PRO A 383 -8.76 -17.00 0.32
CA PRO A 383 -9.41 -17.18 -0.99
C PRO A 383 -10.44 -18.31 -0.92
N GLU A 384 -11.59 -18.16 -1.59
CA GLU A 384 -12.70 -19.11 -1.47
C GLU A 384 -12.34 -20.51 -1.95
N LYS A 385 -11.64 -20.62 -3.09
CA LYS A 385 -11.40 -21.89 -3.81
C LYS A 385 -9.92 -22.27 -3.94
N VAL A 386 -9.02 -21.49 -3.37
CA VAL A 386 -7.57 -21.72 -3.47
C VAL A 386 -7.00 -22.03 -2.09
N ASP A 387 -6.27 -23.13 -2.00
CA ASP A 387 -5.62 -23.60 -0.77
C ASP A 387 -4.14 -23.19 -0.70
N GLY A 388 -3.54 -23.28 0.48
CA GLY A 388 -2.13 -22.94 0.70
C GLY A 388 -1.84 -21.44 0.56
N LEU A 389 -2.87 -20.60 0.46
CA LEU A 389 -2.77 -19.16 0.25
C LEU A 389 -3.58 -18.38 1.29
N LEU A 390 -2.97 -17.33 1.81
CA LEU A 390 -3.62 -16.28 2.61
C LEU A 390 -3.39 -14.93 1.93
N THR A 391 -4.27 -13.97 2.16
CA THR A 391 -4.11 -12.59 1.68
C THR A 391 -4.08 -11.61 2.85
N ALA A 392 -3.38 -10.48 2.73
CA ALA A 392 -3.35 -9.47 3.77
C ALA A 392 -3.26 -8.04 3.20
N GLY A 393 -3.70 -7.07 3.99
CA GLY A 393 -3.62 -5.66 3.62
C GLY A 393 -4.78 -5.20 2.74
N ARG A 394 -4.48 -4.54 1.60
CA ARG A 394 -5.47 -3.98 0.68
C ARG A 394 -6.28 -5.03 -0.07
N CYS A 395 -5.70 -6.18 -0.32
CA CYS A 395 -6.26 -7.21 -1.19
C CYS A 395 -7.15 -8.24 -0.47
N ILE A 396 -7.44 -8.09 0.83
CA ILE A 396 -8.38 -8.97 1.53
C ILE A 396 -9.79 -8.86 0.96
N SER A 397 -10.63 -9.83 1.29
CA SER A 397 -12.01 -9.90 0.84
C SER A 397 -12.87 -8.81 1.47
N ALA A 398 -13.14 -7.77 0.70
CA ALA A 398 -13.94 -6.62 1.12
C ALA A 398 -14.56 -5.92 -0.08
N THR A 399 -15.70 -5.26 0.09
CA THR A 399 -16.25 -4.34 -0.90
C THR A 399 -15.36 -3.12 -1.07
N HIS A 400 -15.58 -2.35 -2.10
CA HIS A 400 -14.89 -1.09 -2.38
C HIS A 400 -14.87 -0.14 -1.16
N VAL A 401 -16.03 0.09 -0.54
CA VAL A 401 -16.17 1.01 0.59
C VAL A 401 -15.52 0.45 1.86
N ALA A 402 -15.74 -0.83 2.17
CA ALA A 402 -15.13 -1.45 3.35
C ALA A 402 -13.59 -1.50 3.25
N MET A 403 -13.06 -1.74 2.05
CA MET A 403 -11.63 -1.66 1.83
C MET A 403 -11.12 -0.23 2.03
N ALA A 404 -11.82 0.77 1.49
CA ALA A 404 -11.46 2.18 1.67
C ALA A 404 -11.43 2.60 3.14
N ALA A 405 -12.39 2.12 3.94
CA ALA A 405 -12.47 2.38 5.38
C ALA A 405 -11.35 1.70 6.20
N GLY A 406 -10.67 0.71 5.63
CA GLY A 406 -9.71 -0.10 6.38
C GLY A 406 -8.30 -0.19 5.81
N LYS A 407 -7.95 0.53 4.74
CA LYS A 407 -6.70 0.39 3.99
C LYS A 407 -5.46 1.03 4.61
N SER A 408 -5.61 1.73 5.75
CA SER A 408 -4.47 2.42 6.36
C SER A 408 -3.32 1.46 6.71
N MET A 409 -2.11 1.98 6.67
CA MET A 409 -0.90 1.16 6.74
C MET A 409 -0.77 0.35 8.03
N GLY A 410 -1.12 0.93 9.18
CA GLY A 410 -1.15 0.19 10.45
C GLY A 410 -2.23 -0.92 10.48
N ASN A 411 -3.37 -0.73 9.82
CA ASN A 411 -4.36 -1.79 9.64
C ASN A 411 -3.86 -2.90 8.71
N CYS A 412 -3.10 -2.54 7.67
CA CYS A 412 -2.48 -3.53 6.79
C CYS A 412 -1.42 -4.35 7.54
N LEU A 413 -0.60 -3.70 8.39
CA LEU A 413 0.36 -4.37 9.26
C LEU A 413 -0.33 -5.37 10.19
N ALA A 414 -1.47 -4.99 10.79
CA ALA A 414 -2.25 -5.85 11.69
C ALA A 414 -2.81 -7.09 10.99
N THR A 415 -3.40 -6.91 9.79
CA THR A 415 -3.91 -8.06 9.02
C THR A 415 -2.79 -8.94 8.51
N GLY A 416 -1.63 -8.34 8.17
CA GLY A 416 -0.41 -9.07 7.85
C GLY A 416 0.08 -9.92 9.01
N HIS A 417 0.20 -9.34 10.21
CA HIS A 417 0.60 -10.05 11.43
C HIS A 417 -0.28 -11.29 11.67
N ALA A 418 -1.60 -11.13 11.60
CA ALA A 418 -2.52 -12.25 11.77
C ALA A 418 -2.37 -13.32 10.68
N ALA A 419 -2.20 -12.92 9.41
CA ALA A 419 -2.00 -13.84 8.29
C ALA A 419 -0.68 -14.61 8.40
N GLY A 420 0.42 -13.93 8.77
CA GLY A 420 1.71 -14.56 8.97
C GLY A 420 1.70 -15.56 10.10
N LEU A 421 1.11 -15.21 11.23
CA LEU A 421 0.96 -16.11 12.38
C LEU A 421 0.08 -17.31 12.02
N ALA A 422 -1.02 -17.12 11.28
CA ALA A 422 -1.87 -18.20 10.78
C ALA A 422 -1.11 -19.13 9.84
N ALA A 423 -0.29 -18.59 8.93
CA ALA A 423 0.56 -19.38 8.03
C ALA A 423 1.55 -20.25 8.81
N ALA A 424 2.25 -19.66 9.78
CA ALA A 424 3.21 -20.38 10.62
C ALA A 424 2.54 -21.50 11.44
N MET A 425 1.38 -21.22 12.03
CA MET A 425 0.62 -22.22 12.80
C MET A 425 0.11 -23.36 11.90
N SER A 426 -0.31 -23.05 10.67
CA SER A 426 -0.73 -24.07 9.70
C SER A 426 0.42 -24.98 9.31
N VAL A 427 1.58 -24.41 9.03
CA VAL A 427 2.82 -25.15 8.75
C VAL A 427 3.21 -26.03 9.93
N GLY A 428 3.23 -25.47 11.15
CA GLY A 428 3.60 -26.22 12.37
C GLY A 428 2.68 -27.39 12.67
N LYS A 429 1.42 -27.35 12.19
CA LYS A 429 0.42 -28.42 12.35
C LYS A 429 0.32 -29.34 11.14
N GLY A 430 0.98 -29.04 10.02
CA GLY A 430 0.86 -29.78 8.77
C GLY A 430 -0.53 -29.73 8.15
N ILE A 431 -1.29 -28.62 8.32
CA ILE A 431 -2.65 -28.43 7.81
C ILE A 431 -2.71 -27.25 6.85
N MET A 432 -3.79 -27.17 6.05
CA MET A 432 -4.05 -25.98 5.24
C MET A 432 -4.57 -24.81 6.10
N PRO A 433 -4.30 -23.55 5.71
CA PRO A 433 -4.79 -22.37 6.44
C PRO A 433 -6.30 -22.41 6.73
N ARG A 434 -7.13 -22.89 5.79
CA ARG A 434 -8.59 -22.99 5.99
C ARG A 434 -9.03 -24.00 7.06
N GLU A 435 -8.15 -24.94 7.44
CA GLU A 435 -8.41 -25.95 8.47
C GLU A 435 -7.99 -25.46 9.86
N LEU A 436 -7.34 -24.28 9.95
CA LEU A 436 -6.87 -23.74 11.22
C LEU A 436 -8.05 -23.38 12.13
N LYS A 437 -8.03 -23.89 13.36
CA LYS A 437 -9.02 -23.52 14.39
C LYS A 437 -8.77 -22.06 14.81
N VAL A 438 -9.67 -21.16 14.46
CA VAL A 438 -9.51 -19.71 14.67
C VAL A 438 -9.30 -19.34 16.12
N ALA A 439 -9.94 -20.03 17.07
CA ALA A 439 -9.73 -19.80 18.50
C ALA A 439 -8.24 -19.92 18.92
N GLN A 440 -7.51 -20.87 18.33
CA GLN A 440 -6.07 -21.02 18.62
C GLN A 440 -5.25 -19.85 18.05
N LEU A 441 -5.62 -19.34 16.87
CA LEU A 441 -5.01 -18.15 16.30
C LEU A 441 -5.32 -16.91 17.17
N GLN A 442 -6.56 -16.77 17.62
CA GLN A 442 -6.96 -15.68 18.52
C GLN A 442 -6.16 -15.69 19.82
N ASP A 443 -5.93 -16.88 20.42
CA ASP A 443 -5.12 -17.00 21.62
C ASP A 443 -3.64 -16.61 21.38
N ALA A 444 -3.10 -16.97 20.23
CA ALA A 444 -1.75 -16.55 19.84
C ALA A 444 -1.66 -15.04 19.59
N LEU A 445 -2.67 -14.44 18.94
CA LEU A 445 -2.74 -12.99 18.74
C LEU A 445 -2.86 -12.21 20.06
N ARG A 446 -3.64 -12.71 21.02
CA ARG A 446 -3.73 -12.10 22.36
C ARG A 446 -2.39 -12.13 23.10
N LYS A 447 -1.62 -13.22 22.96
CA LYS A 447 -0.24 -13.30 23.51
C LYS A 447 0.68 -12.27 22.86
N ASP A 448 0.43 -11.92 21.61
CA ASP A 448 1.12 -10.84 20.89
C ASP A 448 0.47 -9.45 21.13
N SER A 449 -0.27 -9.31 22.23
CA SER A 449 -0.90 -8.06 22.69
C SER A 449 -1.92 -7.48 21.72
N VAL A 450 -2.55 -8.28 20.87
CA VAL A 450 -3.64 -7.84 20.01
C VAL A 450 -4.96 -7.84 20.79
N ASP A 451 -5.58 -6.65 20.93
CA ASP A 451 -6.92 -6.54 21.51
C ASP A 451 -7.99 -6.86 20.47
N LEU A 452 -8.55 -8.05 20.52
CA LEU A 452 -9.61 -8.52 19.64
C LEU A 452 -11.03 -8.08 20.07
N THR A 453 -11.15 -7.17 21.07
CA THR A 453 -12.44 -6.66 21.55
C THR A 453 -12.79 -5.28 21.02
N MET A 454 -11.99 -4.77 20.07
CA MET A 454 -12.08 -3.38 19.60
C MET A 454 -13.30 -3.12 18.70
N GLY A 455 -13.82 -4.12 17.99
CA GLY A 455 -14.98 -3.97 17.13
C GLY A 455 -16.18 -3.37 17.87
N GLY A 456 -16.91 -2.49 17.22
CA GLY A 456 -18.05 -1.77 17.78
C GLY A 456 -17.71 -0.53 18.61
N LYS A 457 -16.44 -0.28 18.90
CA LYS A 457 -16.01 0.97 19.55
C LYS A 457 -15.98 2.12 18.53
N VAL A 458 -16.30 3.32 18.99
CA VAL A 458 -16.17 4.54 18.21
C VAL A 458 -14.69 4.96 18.26
N GLN A 459 -14.11 5.27 17.13
CA GLN A 459 -12.81 5.90 17.09
C GLN A 459 -12.98 7.40 17.35
N GLU A 460 -12.49 7.88 18.48
CA GLU A 460 -12.53 9.29 18.83
C GLU A 460 -11.53 10.08 17.97
N ASN A 461 -12.04 11.19 17.41
CA ASN A 461 -11.31 12.28 16.73
C ASN A 461 -10.02 11.96 15.95
N ILE A 462 -10.17 11.46 14.75
CA ILE A 462 -9.09 11.49 13.75
C ILE A 462 -8.80 12.92 13.24
N SER A 463 -9.71 13.87 13.48
CA SER A 463 -9.61 15.26 13.00
C SER A 463 -8.65 16.15 13.78
N GLY A 464 -8.19 15.73 14.96
CA GLY A 464 -7.36 16.54 15.85
C GLY A 464 -5.89 16.67 15.44
N ASP A 465 -5.36 15.74 14.64
CA ASP A 465 -3.96 15.73 14.21
C ASP A 465 -3.69 16.55 12.92
N ARG A 466 -4.54 17.54 12.63
CA ARG A 466 -4.27 18.51 11.56
C ARG A 466 -3.40 19.69 12.00
N GLY A 467 -2.88 19.63 13.19
CA GLY A 467 -2.07 20.66 13.76
C GLY A 467 -0.61 20.22 13.86
N VAL A 468 0.16 20.42 12.85
CA VAL A 468 1.51 21.04 12.87
C VAL A 468 1.79 21.49 11.47
#